data_fb57097aafc76f1ef26bb5e01cdb1aff
#
_entry.id   fb57097aafc76f1ef26bb5e01cdb1aff
#
_cell.length_a   1.000
_cell.length_b   1.000
_cell.length_c   1.000
_cell.angle_alpha   90.00
_cell.angle_beta   90.00
_cell.angle_gamma   90.00
#
_symmetry.space_group_name_H-M   'P 1'
#
loop_
_entity.id
_entity.type
_entity.pdbx_description
1 polymer ?
#
loop_
_entity_poly.entity_id
_entity_poly.type
_entity_poly.pdbx_seq_one_letter_code
_entity_poly.pdbx_strand_id
1 'polypeptide(L)'
;MTSKRFWQHDEKLLQSVTDWSLRLLVEGRDPRARARPADELADALGETVVPTGIGGHEALRLFAEVIVPATRAQDNPMNLAYVPAAPTEAALVFDLAVSTAGMFAGTWEAGAGAIAAENQALAWLASLAGWPTTAGGCFVSGGTMGNLSALVAARERARTRIGGQPPRRWSFAATGEVHSSVRAAARVLDCDVLEVPVDDRGRMTGDVLDDTLNKAEVEGLFGIVVSSGTTNAGVVDDLAGVAEVCQGRDLWMHVDGAYGAAALAAPSVADLFAGIEHADSFVVDPHKWLFAPFDCCALVYREPEQGASAHSQFAGYLESVDRSEWNPADYAVHLTRRARGLPFWFSLATYGTDRYRDAVETVLAITRAVADEVRTHPNLHLVMEPDLSVLLIERSGWEMADYEAWSTRNAEAGTVVCVPTRWQGRPVLRFCFVNPATDVVEVASVLDDLAVGSELESFGSK
;
A
#
# COMPACT_ATOMS: atom_id res chain seq x y z
N MET A 1 45.24 17.48 3.65
CA MET A 1 44.29 18.62 3.58
C MET A 1 43.05 18.23 4.34
N THR A 2 42.89 18.67 5.60
CA THR A 2 41.64 18.46 6.36
C THR A 2 40.58 19.37 5.77
N SER A 3 39.62 18.78 5.03
CA SER A 3 38.44 19.47 4.59
C SER A 3 37.78 20.09 5.85
N LYS A 4 37.67 21.41 5.91
CA LYS A 4 36.86 22.10 6.93
C LYS A 4 35.40 21.77 6.67
N ARG A 5 34.93 20.60 7.14
CA ARG A 5 33.49 20.28 7.11
C ARG A 5 32.80 21.26 8.02
N PHE A 6 31.78 21.96 7.52
CA PHE A 6 30.91 22.83 8.32
C PHE A 6 30.27 22.04 9.46
N TRP A 7 29.73 20.87 9.13
CA TRP A 7 29.18 19.90 10.09
C TRP A 7 30.32 19.01 10.60
N GLN A 8 30.41 18.86 11.92
CA GLN A 8 31.42 18.00 12.53
C GLN A 8 31.18 16.54 12.16
N HIS A 9 32.26 15.83 11.86
CA HIS A 9 32.22 14.38 11.70
C HIS A 9 32.34 13.73 13.08
N ASP A 10 31.35 12.95 13.46
CA ASP A 10 31.31 12.20 14.72
C ASP A 10 31.27 10.70 14.39
N GLU A 11 32.43 10.07 14.36
CA GLU A 11 32.57 8.64 14.08
C GLU A 11 31.87 7.77 15.14
N LYS A 12 31.91 8.21 16.42
CA LYS A 12 31.25 7.48 17.50
C LYS A 12 29.73 7.51 17.36
N LEU A 13 29.17 8.62 16.97
CA LEU A 13 27.74 8.73 16.68
C LEU A 13 27.33 7.83 15.50
N LEU A 14 28.10 7.85 14.42
CA LEU A 14 27.84 6.98 13.25
C LEU A 14 27.86 5.50 13.67
N GLN A 15 28.85 5.09 14.45
CA GLN A 15 28.94 3.73 14.97
C GLN A 15 27.72 3.41 15.87
N SER A 16 27.36 4.31 16.79
CA SER A 16 26.22 4.09 17.71
C SER A 16 24.90 3.93 16.97
N VAL A 17 24.63 4.74 15.93
CA VAL A 17 23.44 4.64 15.11
C VAL A 17 23.42 3.31 14.34
N THR A 18 24.55 2.92 13.75
CA THR A 18 24.68 1.67 13.00
C THR A 18 24.47 0.45 13.91
N ASP A 19 25.15 0.42 15.05
CA ASP A 19 25.02 -0.68 16.02
C ASP A 19 23.60 -0.81 16.58
N TRP A 20 22.95 0.32 16.85
CA TRP A 20 21.54 0.34 17.28
C TRP A 20 20.63 -0.22 16.20
N SER A 21 20.82 0.22 14.93
CA SER A 21 20.01 -0.23 13.80
C SER A 21 20.15 -1.73 13.54
N LEU A 22 21.40 -2.24 13.57
CA LEU A 22 21.65 -3.68 13.37
C LEU A 22 21.06 -4.52 14.50
N ARG A 23 21.16 -4.06 15.76
CA ARG A 23 20.50 -4.76 16.87
C ARG A 23 19.00 -4.82 16.67
N LEU A 24 18.35 -3.72 16.29
CA LEU A 24 16.92 -3.70 16.06
C LEU A 24 16.47 -4.64 14.95
N LEU A 25 17.28 -4.79 13.89
CA LEU A 25 17.02 -5.76 12.81
C LEU A 25 17.05 -7.21 13.30
N VAL A 26 17.94 -7.53 14.26
CA VAL A 26 18.10 -8.89 14.80
C VAL A 26 17.09 -9.20 15.89
N GLU A 27 16.86 -8.25 16.80
CA GLU A 27 16.01 -8.44 17.99
C GLU A 27 14.51 -8.22 17.69
N GLY A 28 14.20 -7.49 16.59
CA GLY A 28 12.85 -7.06 16.27
C GLY A 28 12.38 -5.91 17.17
N ARG A 29 11.17 -5.44 16.92
CA ARG A 29 10.54 -4.37 17.69
C ARG A 29 9.60 -4.94 18.75
N ASP A 30 9.48 -4.25 19.88
CA ASP A 30 8.52 -4.63 20.93
C ASP A 30 7.09 -4.65 20.33
N PRO A 31 6.38 -5.77 20.38
CA PRO A 31 5.01 -5.88 19.85
C PRO A 31 4.01 -4.95 20.57
N ARG A 32 4.34 -4.51 21.81
CA ARG A 32 3.53 -3.57 22.60
C ARG A 32 3.72 -2.11 22.19
N ALA A 33 4.68 -1.82 21.29
CA ALA A 33 4.93 -0.47 20.79
C ALA A 33 3.67 0.10 20.13
N ARG A 34 3.16 1.24 20.64
CA ARG A 34 1.90 1.86 20.21
C ARG A 34 1.90 3.36 20.41
N ALA A 35 0.92 4.02 19.78
CA ALA A 35 0.71 5.45 20.00
C ALA A 35 0.53 5.77 21.50
N ARG A 36 1.10 6.90 21.91
CA ARG A 36 0.96 7.48 23.24
C ARG A 36 0.27 8.85 23.14
N PRO A 37 -0.36 9.34 24.21
CA PRO A 37 -0.93 10.70 24.23
C PRO A 37 0.08 11.77 23.84
N ALA A 38 -0.40 12.83 23.16
CA ALA A 38 0.48 13.87 22.63
C ALA A 38 1.21 14.67 23.73
N ASP A 39 0.55 14.91 24.85
CA ASP A 39 1.11 15.55 26.01
C ASP A 39 2.23 14.73 26.67
N GLU A 40 2.01 13.42 26.85
CA GLU A 40 3.07 12.51 27.36
C GLU A 40 4.30 12.51 26.44
N LEU A 41 4.09 12.52 25.11
CA LEU A 41 5.19 12.56 24.14
C LEU A 41 5.91 13.90 24.15
N ALA A 42 5.17 15.00 24.27
CA ALA A 42 5.75 16.32 24.36
C ALA A 42 6.63 16.46 25.62
N ASP A 43 6.14 15.98 26.76
CA ASP A 43 6.90 15.98 28.01
C ASP A 43 8.13 15.07 27.95
N ALA A 44 7.99 13.86 27.39
CA ALA A 44 9.10 12.89 27.25
C ALA A 44 10.19 13.33 26.26
N LEU A 45 9.83 14.00 25.18
CA LEU A 45 10.78 14.55 24.20
C LEU A 45 11.44 15.82 24.70
N GLY A 46 10.71 16.67 25.44
CA GLY A 46 11.16 17.98 25.83
C GLY A 46 11.43 18.89 24.63
N GLU A 47 12.17 19.95 24.82
CA GLU A 47 12.57 20.87 23.76
C GLU A 47 13.87 20.41 23.11
N THR A 48 13.79 19.80 21.92
CA THR A 48 14.94 19.23 21.20
C THR A 48 15.47 20.11 20.09
N VAL A 49 14.61 20.94 19.47
CA VAL A 49 14.99 21.85 18.37
C VAL A 49 15.34 23.21 18.97
N VAL A 50 16.55 23.31 19.45
CA VAL A 50 17.09 24.50 20.16
C VAL A 50 18.33 25.04 19.45
N PRO A 51 18.71 26.31 19.65
CA PRO A 51 19.83 26.95 18.94
C PRO A 51 21.17 26.21 19.04
N THR A 52 21.46 25.56 20.18
CA THR A 52 22.71 24.83 20.42
C THR A 52 22.64 23.34 20.05
N GLY A 53 21.41 22.85 19.76
CA GLY A 53 21.16 21.40 19.62
C GLY A 53 21.28 20.67 20.96
N ILE A 54 20.81 19.41 20.99
CA ILE A 54 20.88 18.51 22.17
C ILE A 54 22.02 17.49 22.06
N GLY A 55 22.70 17.46 20.92
CA GLY A 55 23.74 16.47 20.60
C GLY A 55 23.18 15.14 20.05
N GLY A 56 23.96 14.51 19.16
CA GLY A 56 23.53 13.33 18.41
C GLY A 56 23.26 12.10 19.27
N HIS A 57 24.03 11.87 20.33
CA HIS A 57 23.82 10.73 21.23
C HIS A 57 22.51 10.88 22.04
N GLU A 58 22.19 12.10 22.49
CA GLU A 58 20.91 12.35 23.16
C GLU A 58 19.74 12.22 22.22
N ALA A 59 19.86 12.72 20.98
CA ALA A 59 18.84 12.52 19.95
C ALA A 59 18.61 11.03 19.64
N LEU A 60 19.68 10.22 19.56
CA LEU A 60 19.58 8.78 19.37
C LEU A 60 18.89 8.11 20.58
N ARG A 61 19.23 8.53 21.81
CA ARG A 61 18.58 8.02 23.02
C ARG A 61 17.07 8.28 23.01
N LEU A 62 16.66 9.52 22.73
CA LEU A 62 15.25 9.89 22.61
C LEU A 62 14.54 9.12 21.47
N PHE A 63 15.21 8.92 20.34
CA PHE A 63 14.68 8.11 19.26
C PHE A 63 14.42 6.67 19.72
N ALA A 64 15.40 6.04 20.36
CA ALA A 64 15.32 4.65 20.79
C ALA A 64 14.34 4.41 21.95
N GLU A 65 14.30 5.33 22.93
CA GLU A 65 13.56 5.14 24.19
C GLU A 65 12.17 5.80 24.20
N VAL A 66 11.94 6.80 23.33
CA VAL A 66 10.67 7.54 23.29
C VAL A 66 9.95 7.36 21.96
N ILE A 67 10.62 7.63 20.83
CA ILE A 67 9.95 7.65 19.51
C ILE A 67 9.60 6.24 19.04
N VAL A 68 10.56 5.32 19.05
CA VAL A 68 10.35 3.96 18.55
C VAL A 68 9.30 3.21 19.36
N PRO A 69 9.30 3.22 20.72
CA PRO A 69 8.26 2.58 21.51
C PRO A 69 6.87 3.21 21.38
N ALA A 70 6.80 4.48 20.97
CA ALA A 70 5.54 5.18 20.69
C ALA A 70 5.04 4.98 19.26
N THR A 71 5.72 4.14 18.47
CA THR A 71 5.39 3.87 17.07
C THR A 71 5.15 2.37 16.88
N ARG A 72 3.97 2.01 16.36
CA ARG A 72 3.60 0.59 16.12
C ARG A 72 4.67 -0.16 15.31
N ALA A 73 4.97 -1.40 15.72
CA ALA A 73 5.82 -2.32 14.98
C ALA A 73 5.06 -2.83 13.75
N GLN A 74 5.31 -2.22 12.58
CA GLN A 74 4.61 -2.60 11.33
C GLN A 74 5.05 -3.97 10.81
N ASP A 75 6.27 -4.36 11.10
CA ASP A 75 6.94 -5.59 10.68
C ASP A 75 6.72 -6.78 11.62
N ASN A 76 6.01 -6.59 12.74
CA ASN A 76 5.69 -7.67 13.65
C ASN A 76 4.73 -8.67 12.97
N PRO A 77 5.02 -10.00 13.00
CA PRO A 77 4.17 -11.02 12.39
C PRO A 77 2.73 -11.07 12.92
N MET A 78 2.51 -10.60 14.16
CA MET A 78 1.18 -10.51 14.78
C MET A 78 0.55 -9.12 14.64
N ASN A 79 1.12 -8.23 13.82
CA ASN A 79 0.42 -7.02 13.40
C ASN A 79 -0.46 -7.32 12.20
N LEU A 80 -1.73 -7.57 12.44
CA LEU A 80 -2.76 -7.91 11.44
C LEU A 80 -3.70 -6.73 11.14
N ALA A 81 -3.35 -5.52 11.62
CA ALA A 81 -4.15 -4.32 11.47
C ALA A 81 -3.85 -3.59 10.14
N TYR A 82 -4.87 -3.03 9.51
CA TYR A 82 -4.76 -2.30 8.23
C TYR A 82 -4.13 -3.19 7.13
N VAL A 83 -3.10 -2.72 6.46
CA VAL A 83 -2.18 -3.51 5.64
C VAL A 83 -0.78 -3.19 6.16
N PRO A 84 -0.18 -4.06 7.00
CA PRO A 84 1.12 -3.80 7.58
C PRO A 84 2.24 -3.95 6.54
N ALA A 85 3.49 -3.80 6.96
CA ALA A 85 4.67 -3.97 6.11
C ALA A 85 5.59 -5.01 6.72
N ALA A 86 6.17 -5.88 5.89
CA ALA A 86 7.15 -6.87 6.31
C ALA A 86 8.41 -6.78 5.43
N PRO A 87 9.17 -5.65 5.49
CA PRO A 87 10.30 -5.44 4.60
C PRO A 87 11.39 -6.49 4.83
N THR A 88 12.04 -6.91 3.74
CA THR A 88 13.21 -7.78 3.85
C THR A 88 14.39 -7.04 4.47
N GLU A 89 15.25 -7.75 5.19
CA GLU A 89 16.48 -7.17 5.75
C GLU A 89 17.35 -6.52 4.66
N ALA A 90 17.46 -7.15 3.50
CA ALA A 90 18.20 -6.61 2.37
C ALA A 90 17.66 -5.25 1.93
N ALA A 91 16.34 -5.09 1.83
CA ALA A 91 15.73 -3.82 1.48
C ALA A 91 15.99 -2.74 2.53
N LEU A 92 15.88 -3.07 3.82
CA LEU A 92 16.14 -2.14 4.92
C LEU A 92 17.59 -1.66 4.97
N VAL A 93 18.56 -2.58 4.86
CA VAL A 93 19.99 -2.23 4.86
C VAL A 93 20.35 -1.43 3.62
N PHE A 94 19.80 -1.79 2.47
CA PHE A 94 20.10 -1.06 1.23
C PHE A 94 19.47 0.35 1.21
N ASP A 95 18.39 0.57 1.95
CA ASP A 95 17.81 1.90 2.09
C ASP A 95 18.77 2.91 2.73
N LEU A 96 19.61 2.45 3.66
CA LEU A 96 20.72 3.26 4.19
C LEU A 96 21.72 3.63 3.09
N ALA A 97 22.08 2.68 2.21
CA ALA A 97 23.00 2.93 1.11
C ALA A 97 22.43 3.96 0.12
N VAL A 98 21.14 3.85 -0.24
CA VAL A 98 20.44 4.81 -1.10
C VAL A 98 20.43 6.21 -0.47
N SER A 99 20.17 6.31 0.83
CA SER A 99 20.17 7.58 1.55
C SER A 99 21.58 8.21 1.60
N THR A 100 22.62 7.39 1.81
CA THR A 100 24.01 7.81 1.86
C THR A 100 24.50 8.30 0.50
N ALA A 101 24.04 7.68 -0.59
CA ALA A 101 24.41 8.07 -1.96
C ALA A 101 23.74 9.37 -2.41
N GLY A 102 22.70 9.86 -1.73
CA GLY A 102 22.07 11.16 -1.96
C GLY A 102 21.46 11.31 -3.36
N MET A 103 20.85 10.25 -3.89
CA MET A 103 20.38 10.19 -5.28
C MET A 103 19.11 11.01 -5.51
N PHE A 104 19.16 11.87 -6.52
CA PHE A 104 17.95 12.43 -7.16
C PHE A 104 17.54 11.51 -8.32
N ALA A 105 16.28 11.13 -8.39
CA ALA A 105 15.80 10.17 -9.39
C ALA A 105 14.56 10.70 -10.15
N GLY A 106 14.45 12.01 -10.35
CA GLY A 106 13.35 12.64 -11.10
C GLY A 106 13.59 12.66 -12.61
N THR A 107 14.84 12.87 -13.04
CA THR A 107 15.24 12.93 -14.44
C THR A 107 16.39 11.99 -14.74
N TRP A 108 16.48 11.50 -15.97
CA TRP A 108 17.54 10.58 -16.41
C TRP A 108 18.93 11.18 -16.24
N GLU A 109 19.11 12.43 -16.64
CA GLU A 109 20.40 13.13 -16.54
C GLU A 109 20.99 13.04 -15.10
N ALA A 110 20.15 13.24 -14.09
CA ALA A 110 20.61 13.30 -12.71
C ALA A 110 20.60 11.94 -12.00
N GLY A 111 19.86 10.96 -12.48
CA GLY A 111 19.64 9.69 -11.79
C GLY A 111 19.61 8.44 -12.64
N ALA A 112 20.26 8.44 -13.82
CA ALA A 112 20.17 7.36 -14.81
C ALA A 112 20.35 5.95 -14.21
N GLY A 113 21.39 5.75 -13.38
CA GLY A 113 21.64 4.44 -12.75
C GLY A 113 20.51 3.99 -11.81
N ALA A 114 19.97 4.92 -11.02
CA ALA A 114 18.85 4.63 -10.12
C ALA A 114 17.57 4.34 -10.92
N ILE A 115 17.31 5.14 -11.95
CA ILE A 115 16.11 5.00 -12.81
C ILE A 115 16.18 3.69 -13.59
N ALA A 116 17.35 3.32 -14.13
CA ALA A 116 17.52 2.06 -14.84
C ALA A 116 17.24 0.84 -13.95
N ALA A 117 17.67 0.87 -12.69
CA ALA A 117 17.39 -0.17 -11.73
C ALA A 117 15.90 -0.21 -11.31
N GLU A 118 15.29 0.96 -11.06
CA GLU A 118 13.85 1.06 -10.77
C GLU A 118 13.01 0.52 -11.95
N ASN A 119 13.40 0.81 -13.19
CA ASN A 119 12.70 0.32 -14.38
C ASN A 119 12.74 -1.21 -14.51
N GLN A 120 13.79 -1.89 -14.05
CA GLN A 120 13.80 -3.36 -14.00
C GLN A 120 12.73 -3.91 -13.04
N ALA A 121 12.57 -3.29 -11.89
CA ALA A 121 11.53 -3.69 -10.93
C ALA A 121 10.11 -3.40 -11.49
N LEU A 122 9.92 -2.25 -12.17
CA LEU A 122 8.65 -1.92 -12.85
C LEU A 122 8.35 -2.89 -13.99
N ALA A 123 9.37 -3.28 -14.78
CA ALA A 123 9.21 -4.25 -15.86
C ALA A 123 8.80 -5.63 -15.33
N TRP A 124 9.35 -6.05 -14.19
CA TRP A 124 8.90 -7.27 -13.54
C TRP A 124 7.43 -7.19 -13.14
N LEU A 125 7.00 -6.10 -12.48
CA LEU A 125 5.61 -5.90 -12.09
C LEU A 125 4.67 -5.88 -13.31
N ALA A 126 5.06 -5.19 -14.39
CA ALA A 126 4.30 -5.18 -15.65
C ALA A 126 4.18 -6.58 -16.26
N SER A 127 5.24 -7.38 -16.19
CA SER A 127 5.23 -8.77 -16.70
C SER A 127 4.26 -9.67 -15.95
N LEU A 128 4.07 -9.46 -14.64
CA LEU A 128 3.08 -10.19 -13.84
C LEU A 128 1.64 -9.91 -14.30
N ALA A 129 1.37 -8.69 -14.78
CA ALA A 129 0.08 -8.32 -15.36
C ALA A 129 -0.08 -8.76 -16.83
N GLY A 130 0.88 -9.48 -17.40
CA GLY A 130 0.85 -9.91 -18.81
C GLY A 130 1.04 -8.75 -19.80
N TRP A 131 1.61 -7.62 -19.37
CA TRP A 131 1.76 -6.43 -20.18
C TRP A 131 2.99 -6.46 -21.11
N PRO A 132 2.99 -5.69 -22.21
CA PRO A 132 4.11 -5.64 -23.14
C PRO A 132 5.37 -5.08 -22.46
N THR A 133 6.53 -5.42 -23.02
CA THR A 133 7.84 -4.95 -22.52
C THR A 133 8.04 -3.43 -22.63
N THR A 134 7.17 -2.75 -23.35
CA THR A 134 7.11 -1.28 -23.45
C THR A 134 6.37 -0.64 -22.27
N ALA A 135 5.60 -1.42 -21.49
CA ALA A 135 4.91 -0.92 -20.31
C ALA A 135 5.90 -0.44 -19.25
N GLY A 136 5.51 0.56 -18.49
CA GLY A 136 6.35 1.13 -17.45
C GLY A 136 5.68 2.31 -16.75
N GLY A 137 6.45 3.01 -15.93
CA GLY A 137 5.91 4.10 -15.12
C GLY A 137 6.96 4.66 -14.16
N CYS A 138 6.56 4.84 -12.91
CA CYS A 138 7.48 5.33 -11.89
C CYS A 138 7.07 4.87 -10.49
N PHE A 139 8.02 4.95 -9.54
CA PHE A 139 7.69 4.79 -8.13
C PHE A 139 7.24 6.12 -7.52
N VAL A 140 6.12 6.09 -6.81
CA VAL A 140 5.54 7.20 -6.05
C VAL A 140 5.48 6.85 -4.56
N SER A 141 5.06 7.80 -3.70
CA SER A 141 5.08 7.63 -2.25
C SER A 141 4.06 6.61 -1.71
N GLY A 142 2.99 6.35 -2.44
CA GLY A 142 1.96 5.40 -2.01
C GLY A 142 0.80 5.36 -2.97
N GLY A 143 -0.09 4.37 -2.83
CA GLY A 143 -1.26 4.19 -3.68
C GLY A 143 -2.10 5.46 -3.84
N THR A 144 -2.18 6.31 -2.82
CA THR A 144 -2.88 7.60 -2.92
C THR A 144 -2.32 8.49 -4.03
N MET A 145 -0.99 8.62 -4.12
CA MET A 145 -0.35 9.40 -5.18
C MET A 145 -0.44 8.70 -6.53
N GLY A 146 -0.32 7.37 -6.52
CA GLY A 146 -0.46 6.56 -7.73
C GLY A 146 -1.86 6.68 -8.34
N ASN A 147 -2.91 6.48 -7.54
CA ASN A 147 -4.31 6.62 -7.96
C ASN A 147 -4.60 8.03 -8.50
N LEU A 148 -4.14 9.08 -7.81
CA LEU A 148 -4.29 10.45 -8.29
C LEU A 148 -3.61 10.64 -9.66
N SER A 149 -2.35 10.21 -9.79
CA SER A 149 -1.60 10.37 -11.04
C SER A 149 -2.22 9.58 -12.20
N ALA A 150 -2.69 8.37 -11.96
CA ALA A 150 -3.39 7.57 -12.96
C ALA A 150 -4.69 8.25 -13.43
N LEU A 151 -5.48 8.81 -12.51
CA LEU A 151 -6.71 9.53 -12.84
C LEU A 151 -6.45 10.86 -13.58
N VAL A 152 -5.31 11.53 -13.31
CA VAL A 152 -4.86 12.69 -14.11
C VAL A 152 -4.61 12.24 -15.56
N ALA A 153 -3.87 11.14 -15.77
CA ALA A 153 -3.58 10.59 -17.10
C ALA A 153 -4.86 10.16 -17.83
N ALA A 154 -5.76 9.46 -17.12
CA ALA A 154 -7.04 9.04 -17.68
C ALA A 154 -7.90 10.22 -18.18
N ARG A 155 -7.99 11.28 -17.37
CA ARG A 155 -8.73 12.49 -17.74
C ARG A 155 -8.08 13.22 -18.92
N GLU A 156 -6.75 13.32 -18.95
CA GLU A 156 -6.04 13.97 -20.05
C GLU A 156 -6.19 13.20 -21.36
N ARG A 157 -6.14 11.85 -21.34
CA ARG A 157 -6.48 11.02 -22.50
C ARG A 157 -7.89 11.34 -23.01
N ALA A 158 -8.87 11.36 -22.11
CA ALA A 158 -10.25 11.66 -22.51
C ALA A 158 -10.40 13.09 -23.06
N ARG A 159 -9.72 14.07 -22.48
CA ARG A 159 -9.68 15.45 -22.94
C ARG A 159 -9.09 15.56 -24.36
N THR A 160 -7.97 14.90 -24.59
CA THR A 160 -7.32 14.89 -25.92
C THR A 160 -8.21 14.24 -26.96
N ARG A 161 -8.89 13.16 -26.62
CA ARG A 161 -9.83 12.44 -27.50
C ARG A 161 -11.02 13.31 -27.92
N ILE A 162 -11.59 14.07 -26.99
CA ILE A 162 -12.72 14.95 -27.30
C ILE A 162 -12.34 16.04 -28.30
N GLY A 163 -11.11 16.57 -28.22
CA GLY A 163 -10.55 17.53 -29.18
C GLY A 163 -11.30 18.86 -29.32
N GLY A 164 -12.28 19.10 -28.46
CA GLY A 164 -13.16 20.27 -28.48
C GLY A 164 -13.31 20.92 -27.11
N GLN A 165 -14.50 21.47 -26.86
CA GLN A 165 -14.79 22.01 -25.51
C GLN A 165 -14.88 20.84 -24.51
N PRO A 166 -14.24 20.97 -23.32
CA PRO A 166 -14.37 19.97 -22.27
C PRO A 166 -15.82 19.90 -21.78
N PRO A 167 -16.23 18.74 -21.23
CA PRO A 167 -17.53 18.62 -20.59
C PRO A 167 -17.66 19.62 -19.45
N ARG A 168 -18.90 19.96 -19.10
CA ARG A 168 -19.17 20.85 -17.96
C ARG A 168 -18.60 20.29 -16.66
N ARG A 169 -18.62 18.97 -16.55
CA ARG A 169 -18.08 18.23 -15.40
C ARG A 169 -17.45 16.92 -15.85
N TRP A 170 -16.28 16.62 -15.31
CA TRP A 170 -15.63 15.34 -15.50
C TRP A 170 -16.12 14.34 -14.45
N SER A 171 -16.14 13.05 -14.81
CA SER A 171 -16.49 11.98 -13.88
C SER A 171 -15.72 10.69 -14.17
N PHE A 172 -15.61 9.85 -13.17
CA PHE A 172 -15.19 8.47 -13.31
C PHE A 172 -16.09 7.57 -12.46
N ALA A 173 -16.15 6.27 -12.73
CA ALA A 173 -16.96 5.34 -11.95
C ALA A 173 -16.11 4.51 -11.00
N ALA A 174 -16.66 4.19 -9.84
CA ALA A 174 -16.06 3.37 -8.80
C ALA A 174 -17.12 2.83 -7.85
N THR A 175 -16.82 1.79 -7.09
CA THR A 175 -17.73 1.29 -6.05
C THR A 175 -17.63 2.10 -4.75
N GLY A 176 -18.54 1.84 -3.81
CA GLY A 176 -18.45 2.34 -2.44
C GLY A 176 -17.27 1.77 -1.65
N GLU A 177 -16.78 0.57 -2.06
CA GLU A 177 -15.71 -0.18 -1.39
C GLU A 177 -14.27 0.25 -1.79
N VAL A 178 -14.12 1.19 -2.75
CA VAL A 178 -12.80 1.69 -3.13
C VAL A 178 -12.10 2.38 -1.96
N HIS A 179 -10.77 2.33 -1.97
CA HIS A 179 -9.98 3.03 -0.97
C HIS A 179 -10.29 4.54 -0.97
N SER A 180 -10.26 5.17 0.21
CA SER A 180 -10.58 6.59 0.41
C SER A 180 -9.76 7.55 -0.46
N SER A 181 -8.57 7.13 -0.92
CA SER A 181 -7.71 7.90 -1.83
C SER A 181 -8.38 8.18 -3.18
N VAL A 182 -9.24 7.28 -3.67
CA VAL A 182 -9.98 7.46 -4.92
C VAL A 182 -10.97 8.62 -4.82
N ARG A 183 -11.73 8.67 -3.71
CA ARG A 183 -12.62 9.81 -3.42
C ARG A 183 -11.84 11.10 -3.12
N ALA A 184 -10.66 10.99 -2.51
CA ALA A 184 -9.76 12.13 -2.31
C ALA A 184 -9.23 12.67 -3.66
N ALA A 185 -8.84 11.79 -4.58
CA ALA A 185 -8.43 12.17 -5.92
C ALA A 185 -9.56 12.88 -6.69
N ALA A 186 -10.80 12.40 -6.57
CA ALA A 186 -11.97 13.07 -7.17
C ALA A 186 -12.10 14.53 -6.70
N ARG A 187 -11.92 14.79 -5.39
CA ARG A 187 -11.94 16.16 -4.85
C ARG A 187 -10.81 17.03 -5.39
N VAL A 188 -9.60 16.48 -5.48
CA VAL A 188 -8.45 17.22 -6.02
C VAL A 188 -8.63 17.55 -7.50
N LEU A 189 -9.18 16.60 -8.25
CA LEU A 189 -9.43 16.74 -9.68
C LEU A 189 -10.71 17.54 -10.00
N ASP A 190 -11.50 17.89 -9.01
CA ASP A 190 -12.83 18.47 -9.18
C ASP A 190 -13.71 17.63 -10.13
N CYS A 191 -13.74 16.33 -9.89
CA CYS A 191 -14.52 15.34 -10.66
C CYS A 191 -15.62 14.75 -9.80
N ASP A 192 -16.69 14.28 -10.45
CA ASP A 192 -17.73 13.49 -9.82
C ASP A 192 -17.36 12.00 -9.84
N VAL A 193 -17.86 11.27 -8.86
CA VAL A 193 -17.75 9.81 -8.82
C VAL A 193 -19.14 9.21 -9.08
N LEU A 194 -19.28 8.49 -10.18
CA LEU A 194 -20.44 7.64 -10.41
C LEU A 194 -20.30 6.38 -9.57
N GLU A 195 -21.11 6.24 -8.55
CA GLU A 195 -21.08 5.06 -7.69
C GLU A 195 -21.72 3.86 -8.40
N VAL A 196 -20.95 2.79 -8.54
CA VAL A 196 -21.41 1.51 -9.10
C VAL A 196 -21.76 0.60 -7.95
N PRO A 197 -22.95 -0.02 -7.95
CA PRO A 197 -23.33 -1.04 -6.96
C PRO A 197 -22.36 -2.23 -6.98
N VAL A 198 -22.31 -2.95 -5.87
CA VAL A 198 -21.53 -4.18 -5.72
C VAL A 198 -22.42 -5.39 -5.61
N ASP A 199 -21.89 -6.58 -5.92
CA ASP A 199 -22.55 -7.86 -5.66
C ASP A 199 -22.55 -8.22 -4.15
N ASP A 200 -23.11 -9.37 -3.81
CA ASP A 200 -23.20 -9.86 -2.42
C ASP A 200 -21.81 -10.06 -1.77
N ARG A 201 -20.77 -10.22 -2.57
CA ARG A 201 -19.37 -10.30 -2.11
C ARG A 201 -18.67 -8.94 -2.02
N GLY A 202 -19.32 -7.86 -2.43
CA GLY A 202 -18.74 -6.52 -2.46
C GLY A 202 -17.90 -6.23 -3.71
N ARG A 203 -18.08 -6.94 -4.85
CA ARG A 203 -17.34 -6.76 -6.10
C ARG A 203 -18.10 -5.89 -7.09
N MET A 204 -17.37 -5.07 -7.83
CA MET A 204 -17.84 -4.57 -9.12
C MET A 204 -17.84 -5.72 -10.12
N THR A 205 -18.94 -5.93 -10.84
CA THR A 205 -19.01 -6.87 -11.97
C THR A 205 -19.25 -6.11 -13.28
N GLY A 206 -18.83 -6.72 -14.41
CA GLY A 206 -19.05 -6.12 -15.73
C GLY A 206 -20.51 -5.83 -16.01
N ASP A 207 -21.39 -6.77 -15.68
CA ASP A 207 -22.86 -6.62 -15.89
C ASP A 207 -23.44 -5.46 -15.10
N VAL A 208 -23.10 -5.34 -13.81
CA VAL A 208 -23.57 -4.25 -12.95
C VAL A 208 -23.03 -2.90 -13.40
N LEU A 209 -21.76 -2.87 -13.84
CA LEU A 209 -21.16 -1.67 -14.41
C LEU A 209 -21.87 -1.24 -15.68
N ASP A 210 -22.06 -2.14 -16.66
CA ASP A 210 -22.73 -1.82 -17.92
C ASP A 210 -24.17 -1.34 -17.71
N ASP A 211 -24.92 -2.02 -16.86
CA ASP A 211 -26.25 -1.63 -16.42
C ASP A 211 -26.30 -0.23 -15.80
N THR A 212 -25.32 0.09 -14.96
CA THR A 212 -25.22 1.40 -14.31
C THR A 212 -24.91 2.48 -15.33
N LEU A 213 -23.98 2.23 -16.23
CA LEU A 213 -23.61 3.19 -17.28
C LEU A 213 -24.74 3.41 -18.29
N ASN A 214 -25.55 2.39 -18.59
CA ASN A 214 -26.71 2.50 -19.48
C ASN A 214 -27.84 3.36 -18.88
N LYS A 215 -27.96 3.40 -17.56
CA LYS A 215 -28.99 4.16 -16.84
C LYS A 215 -28.55 5.57 -16.47
N ALA A 216 -27.26 5.80 -16.38
CA ALA A 216 -26.69 7.07 -15.95
C ALA A 216 -26.49 8.02 -17.14
N GLU A 217 -27.13 9.20 -17.09
CA GLU A 217 -26.78 10.32 -17.97
C GLU A 217 -25.56 11.06 -17.41
N VAL A 218 -24.35 10.48 -17.57
CA VAL A 218 -23.12 11.05 -17.03
C VAL A 218 -22.30 11.70 -18.14
N GLU A 219 -22.20 13.02 -18.07
CA GLU A 219 -21.34 13.79 -18.95
C GLU A 219 -19.88 13.63 -18.50
N GLY A 220 -18.95 13.50 -19.44
CA GLY A 220 -17.51 13.54 -19.15
C GLY A 220 -16.97 12.33 -18.38
N LEU A 221 -17.61 11.17 -18.50
CA LEU A 221 -17.07 9.92 -17.96
C LEU A 221 -15.78 9.57 -18.69
N PHE A 222 -14.66 9.51 -17.94
CA PHE A 222 -13.35 9.28 -18.55
C PHE A 222 -12.71 7.94 -18.15
N GLY A 223 -13.19 7.29 -17.09
CA GLY A 223 -12.59 6.02 -16.66
C GLY A 223 -13.34 5.34 -15.56
N ILE A 224 -12.89 4.13 -15.28
CA ILE A 224 -13.38 3.25 -14.23
C ILE A 224 -12.22 2.92 -13.30
N VAL A 225 -12.45 2.98 -11.99
CA VAL A 225 -11.50 2.49 -10.97
C VAL A 225 -12.03 1.18 -10.42
N VAL A 226 -11.26 0.12 -10.59
CA VAL A 226 -11.53 -1.21 -10.02
C VAL A 226 -10.51 -1.55 -8.95
N SER A 227 -10.87 -2.38 -8.00
CA SER A 227 -9.98 -2.83 -6.93
C SER A 227 -9.51 -4.26 -7.16
N SER A 228 -8.21 -4.48 -7.15
CA SER A 228 -7.67 -5.84 -7.04
C SER A 228 -7.22 -6.10 -5.59
N GLY A 229 -8.20 -6.27 -4.72
CA GLY A 229 -8.04 -6.41 -3.27
C GLY A 229 -8.53 -5.16 -2.52
N THR A 230 -9.84 -5.07 -2.26
CA THR A 230 -10.43 -3.98 -1.48
C THR A 230 -9.80 -3.89 -0.09
N THR A 231 -9.60 -2.66 0.41
CA THR A 231 -8.92 -2.45 1.70
C THR A 231 -9.64 -3.13 2.85
N ASN A 232 -10.97 -3.15 2.85
CA ASN A 232 -11.74 -3.67 3.96
C ASN A 232 -11.82 -5.21 3.96
N ALA A 233 -12.10 -5.81 2.80
CA ALA A 233 -12.39 -7.24 2.69
C ALA A 233 -11.38 -8.05 1.85
N GLY A 234 -10.43 -7.39 1.17
CA GLY A 234 -9.46 -8.06 0.31
C GLY A 234 -10.06 -8.63 -0.98
N VAL A 235 -11.26 -8.21 -1.34
CA VAL A 235 -12.02 -8.72 -2.49
C VAL A 235 -11.45 -8.17 -3.80
N VAL A 236 -11.38 -9.01 -4.82
CA VAL A 236 -10.97 -8.64 -6.18
C VAL A 236 -12.22 -8.45 -7.05
N ASP A 237 -12.35 -7.30 -7.69
CA ASP A 237 -13.42 -7.01 -8.64
C ASP A 237 -13.34 -7.92 -9.89
N ASP A 238 -14.42 -8.05 -10.63
CA ASP A 238 -14.45 -8.76 -11.92
C ASP A 238 -13.71 -7.96 -13.00
N LEU A 239 -12.37 -8.09 -13.00
CA LEU A 239 -11.50 -7.32 -13.89
C LEU A 239 -11.80 -7.62 -15.38
N ALA A 240 -12.14 -8.86 -15.71
CA ALA A 240 -12.43 -9.27 -17.09
C ALA A 240 -13.72 -8.62 -17.61
N GLY A 241 -14.82 -8.74 -16.86
CA GLY A 241 -16.10 -8.13 -17.24
C GLY A 241 -16.01 -6.61 -17.31
N VAL A 242 -15.29 -5.97 -16.35
CA VAL A 242 -15.05 -4.52 -16.39
C VAL A 242 -14.20 -4.11 -17.61
N ALA A 243 -13.17 -4.90 -17.94
CA ALA A 243 -12.33 -4.62 -19.11
C ALA A 243 -13.13 -4.66 -20.40
N GLU A 244 -14.05 -5.60 -20.58
CA GLU A 244 -14.94 -5.66 -21.75
C GLU A 244 -15.80 -4.39 -21.86
N VAL A 245 -16.37 -3.91 -20.76
CA VAL A 245 -17.16 -2.67 -20.73
C VAL A 245 -16.29 -1.46 -21.06
N CYS A 246 -15.10 -1.36 -20.49
CA CYS A 246 -14.16 -0.27 -20.75
C CYS A 246 -13.75 -0.22 -22.21
N GLN A 247 -13.39 -1.37 -22.81
CA GLN A 247 -13.02 -1.47 -24.22
C GLN A 247 -14.19 -1.08 -25.13
N GLY A 248 -15.41 -1.59 -24.87
CA GLY A 248 -16.60 -1.31 -25.64
C GLY A 248 -17.00 0.19 -25.66
N ARG A 249 -16.60 0.93 -24.62
CA ARG A 249 -16.94 2.35 -24.43
C ARG A 249 -15.77 3.30 -24.55
N ASP A 250 -14.56 2.78 -24.82
CA ASP A 250 -13.29 3.55 -24.86
C ASP A 250 -13.07 4.35 -23.56
N LEU A 251 -13.24 3.70 -22.41
CA LEU A 251 -12.99 4.24 -21.08
C LEU A 251 -11.65 3.74 -20.53
N TRP A 252 -10.98 4.57 -19.74
CA TRP A 252 -9.77 4.17 -19.03
C TRP A 252 -10.11 3.18 -17.92
N MET A 253 -9.40 2.06 -17.87
CA MET A 253 -9.46 1.12 -16.74
C MET A 253 -8.24 1.30 -15.87
N HIS A 254 -8.44 1.79 -14.65
CA HIS A 254 -7.41 1.87 -13.61
C HIS A 254 -7.63 0.81 -12.53
N VAL A 255 -6.61 0.02 -12.24
CA VAL A 255 -6.67 -1.00 -11.19
C VAL A 255 -5.97 -0.48 -9.93
N ASP A 256 -6.75 -0.18 -8.89
CA ASP A 256 -6.21 0.03 -7.54
C ASP A 256 -5.85 -1.32 -6.92
N GLY A 257 -4.62 -1.72 -7.15
CA GLY A 257 -4.01 -2.93 -6.60
C GLY A 257 -3.01 -2.63 -5.49
N ALA A 258 -3.10 -1.45 -4.85
CA ALA A 258 -2.13 -1.01 -3.85
C ALA A 258 -1.79 -2.10 -2.82
N TYR A 259 -2.77 -2.92 -2.44
CA TYR A 259 -2.57 -4.09 -1.60
C TYR A 259 -2.50 -5.38 -2.44
N GLY A 260 -3.55 -5.70 -3.16
CA GLY A 260 -3.76 -7.05 -3.67
C GLY A 260 -3.02 -7.37 -4.97
N ALA A 261 -2.56 -6.38 -5.75
CA ALA A 261 -1.76 -6.66 -6.96
C ALA A 261 -0.40 -7.32 -6.64
N ALA A 262 0.03 -7.37 -5.38
CA ALA A 262 1.15 -8.20 -4.96
C ALA A 262 0.91 -9.70 -5.26
N ALA A 263 -0.35 -10.14 -5.18
CA ALA A 263 -0.74 -11.52 -5.45
C ALA A 263 -0.71 -11.92 -6.94
N LEU A 264 -0.48 -10.97 -7.86
CA LEU A 264 -0.11 -11.29 -9.25
C LEU A 264 1.13 -12.21 -9.33
N ALA A 265 2.00 -12.16 -8.31
CA ALA A 265 3.15 -13.06 -8.20
C ALA A 265 2.76 -14.51 -7.84
N ALA A 266 1.52 -14.79 -7.40
CA ALA A 266 1.08 -16.07 -6.89
C ALA A 266 0.19 -16.83 -7.87
N PRO A 267 0.68 -17.92 -8.47
CA PRO A 267 -0.10 -18.75 -9.41
C PRO A 267 -1.41 -19.30 -8.81
N SER A 268 -1.46 -19.53 -7.50
CA SER A 268 -2.63 -20.12 -6.83
C SER A 268 -3.89 -19.27 -6.87
N VAL A 269 -3.76 -17.98 -7.22
CA VAL A 269 -4.86 -17.00 -7.31
C VAL A 269 -4.86 -16.23 -8.64
N ALA A 270 -4.10 -16.71 -9.63
CA ALA A 270 -3.95 -16.03 -10.92
C ALA A 270 -5.29 -15.77 -11.62
N ASP A 271 -6.24 -16.68 -11.51
CA ASP A 271 -7.56 -16.57 -12.14
C ASP A 271 -8.36 -15.35 -11.64
N LEU A 272 -8.10 -14.87 -10.42
CA LEU A 272 -8.75 -13.67 -9.88
C LEU A 272 -8.35 -12.39 -10.62
N PHE A 273 -7.22 -12.41 -11.30
CA PHE A 273 -6.68 -11.24 -12.00
C PHE A 273 -6.90 -11.28 -13.51
N ALA A 274 -7.67 -12.26 -14.02
CA ALA A 274 -8.02 -12.30 -15.44
C ALA A 274 -8.67 -10.99 -15.87
N GLY A 275 -8.17 -10.36 -16.95
CA GLY A 275 -8.61 -9.06 -17.44
C GLY A 275 -7.67 -7.90 -17.06
N ILE A 276 -6.73 -8.07 -16.14
CA ILE A 276 -5.75 -7.03 -15.80
C ILE A 276 -4.85 -6.66 -16.98
N GLU A 277 -4.63 -7.61 -17.90
CA GLU A 277 -3.85 -7.42 -19.12
C GLU A 277 -4.45 -6.36 -20.04
N HIS A 278 -5.73 -6.02 -19.83
CA HIS A 278 -6.46 -5.01 -20.59
C HIS A 278 -6.53 -3.65 -19.90
N ALA A 279 -6.12 -3.55 -18.63
CA ALA A 279 -6.12 -2.28 -17.93
C ALA A 279 -5.13 -1.29 -18.55
N ASP A 280 -5.39 0.01 -18.40
CA ASP A 280 -4.53 1.09 -18.89
C ASP A 280 -3.44 1.47 -17.87
N SER A 281 -3.76 1.33 -16.57
CA SER A 281 -2.83 1.57 -15.47
C SER A 281 -3.17 0.72 -14.25
N PHE A 282 -2.16 0.40 -13.46
CA PHE A 282 -2.37 -0.13 -12.11
C PHE A 282 -1.37 0.44 -11.11
N VAL A 283 -1.72 0.36 -9.84
CA VAL A 283 -0.81 0.62 -8.73
C VAL A 283 -0.62 -0.63 -7.90
N VAL A 284 0.58 -0.80 -7.36
CA VAL A 284 0.88 -1.75 -6.30
C VAL A 284 1.86 -1.11 -5.32
N ASP A 285 1.66 -1.33 -4.01
CA ASP A 285 2.53 -0.80 -2.96
C ASP A 285 3.52 -1.87 -2.51
N PRO A 286 4.78 -1.90 -3.00
CA PRO A 286 5.78 -2.81 -2.49
C PRO A 286 5.98 -2.69 -0.97
N HIS A 287 5.75 -1.51 -0.39
CA HIS A 287 5.82 -1.30 1.05
C HIS A 287 4.68 -1.96 1.85
N LYS A 288 3.71 -2.61 1.19
CA LYS A 288 2.69 -3.45 1.80
C LYS A 288 3.10 -4.92 1.68
N TRP A 289 2.67 -5.58 0.64
CA TRP A 289 2.80 -7.04 0.49
C TRP A 289 3.88 -7.48 -0.51
N LEU A 290 4.84 -6.60 -0.85
CA LEU A 290 6.04 -6.93 -1.63
C LEU A 290 7.33 -6.55 -0.88
N PHE A 291 7.27 -6.55 0.44
CA PHE A 291 8.39 -6.60 1.35
C PHE A 291 9.42 -5.47 1.20
N ALA A 292 8.99 -4.28 0.75
CA ALA A 292 9.82 -3.07 0.71
C ALA A 292 9.58 -2.19 1.94
N PRO A 293 10.55 -1.35 2.33
CA PRO A 293 10.33 -0.35 3.37
C PRO A 293 9.42 0.81 2.89
N PHE A 294 8.80 1.53 3.83
CA PHE A 294 8.11 2.78 3.55
C PHE A 294 9.09 3.84 3.04
N ASP A 295 8.68 4.67 2.03
CA ASP A 295 7.47 4.59 1.27
C ASP A 295 7.77 4.18 -0.19
N CYS A 296 7.00 3.27 -0.75
CA CYS A 296 7.24 2.74 -2.09
C CYS A 296 5.93 2.21 -2.71
N CYS A 297 5.45 2.87 -3.77
CA CYS A 297 4.34 2.43 -4.60
C CYS A 297 4.78 2.46 -6.07
N ALA A 298 4.55 1.40 -6.81
CA ALA A 298 4.70 1.37 -8.26
C ALA A 298 3.40 1.83 -8.92
N LEU A 299 3.50 2.85 -9.76
CA LEU A 299 2.47 3.24 -10.72
C LEU A 299 2.95 2.81 -12.09
N VAL A 300 2.20 1.93 -12.73
CA VAL A 300 2.55 1.36 -14.04
C VAL A 300 1.46 1.68 -15.05
N TYR A 301 1.86 2.08 -16.24
CA TYR A 301 1.01 2.30 -17.40
C TYR A 301 1.29 1.25 -18.47
N ARG A 302 0.25 0.71 -19.09
CA ARG A 302 0.41 -0.19 -20.23
C ARG A 302 1.00 0.52 -21.44
N GLU A 303 0.63 1.79 -21.62
CA GLU A 303 1.16 2.71 -22.63
C GLU A 303 1.72 3.96 -21.92
N PRO A 304 3.02 3.97 -21.56
CA PRO A 304 3.61 5.05 -20.75
C PRO A 304 3.48 6.45 -21.36
N GLU A 305 3.38 6.55 -22.68
CA GLU A 305 3.22 7.83 -23.38
C GLU A 305 1.96 8.57 -22.92
N GLN A 306 0.92 7.85 -22.53
CA GLN A 306 -0.31 8.45 -22.02
C GLN A 306 -0.09 9.08 -20.63
N GLY A 307 0.73 8.46 -19.78
CA GLY A 307 1.18 9.05 -18.52
C GLY A 307 2.04 10.30 -18.76
N ALA A 308 3.01 10.19 -19.67
CA ALA A 308 3.90 11.29 -20.01
C ALA A 308 3.16 12.50 -20.60
N SER A 309 2.16 12.28 -21.44
CA SER A 309 1.36 13.37 -22.03
C SER A 309 0.62 14.21 -20.96
N ALA A 310 0.29 13.60 -19.82
CA ALA A 310 -0.46 14.24 -18.74
C ALA A 310 0.42 14.92 -17.69
N HIS A 311 1.64 14.44 -17.50
CA HIS A 311 2.47 14.84 -16.36
C HIS A 311 3.74 15.58 -16.75
N SER A 312 4.19 15.55 -18.02
CA SER A 312 5.39 16.24 -18.46
C SER A 312 5.37 17.72 -18.11
N GLN A 313 6.43 18.18 -17.44
CA GLN A 313 6.58 19.55 -17.00
C GLN A 313 7.53 20.31 -17.92
N PHE A 314 7.11 21.51 -18.33
CA PHE A 314 7.90 22.39 -19.21
C PHE A 314 8.21 23.69 -18.47
N ALA A 315 9.50 23.97 -18.29
CA ALA A 315 10.00 25.22 -17.73
C ALA A 315 11.39 25.50 -18.27
N GLY A 316 11.84 26.76 -18.30
CA GLY A 316 13.14 27.14 -18.87
C GLY A 316 14.33 26.39 -18.25
N TYR A 317 14.31 26.11 -16.95
CA TYR A 317 15.37 25.31 -16.28
C TYR A 317 15.27 23.79 -16.59
N LEU A 318 14.20 23.34 -17.24
CA LEU A 318 14.03 21.94 -17.67
C LEU A 318 14.29 21.76 -19.18
N GLU A 319 14.72 22.80 -19.89
CA GLU A 319 15.02 22.71 -21.33
C GLU A 319 16.18 21.75 -21.64
N SER A 320 17.10 21.55 -20.68
CA SER A 320 18.21 20.59 -20.79
C SER A 320 17.82 19.13 -20.54
N VAL A 321 16.60 18.86 -20.08
CA VAL A 321 16.16 17.49 -19.81
C VAL A 321 15.93 16.76 -21.13
N ASP A 322 16.68 15.68 -21.34
CA ASP A 322 16.52 14.82 -22.51
C ASP A 322 15.20 14.06 -22.45
N ARG A 323 14.28 14.43 -23.34
CA ARG A 323 12.94 13.84 -23.41
C ARG A 323 12.92 12.51 -24.19
N SER A 324 14.03 12.09 -24.80
CA SER A 324 14.17 10.77 -25.40
C SER A 324 14.46 9.69 -24.37
N GLU A 325 14.87 10.09 -23.17
CA GLU A 325 15.18 9.20 -22.05
C GLU A 325 14.03 9.10 -21.05
N TRP A 326 14.08 8.08 -20.20
CA TRP A 326 13.04 7.80 -19.21
C TRP A 326 13.14 8.73 -18.00
N ASN A 327 12.23 9.69 -17.91
CA ASN A 327 12.18 10.64 -16.81
C ASN A 327 10.99 10.33 -15.88
N PRO A 328 11.18 9.77 -14.69
CA PRO A 328 10.09 9.48 -13.75
C PRO A 328 9.20 10.69 -13.42
N ALA A 329 9.74 11.91 -13.52
CA ALA A 329 8.96 13.14 -13.36
C ALA A 329 7.85 13.33 -14.42
N ASP A 330 7.94 12.60 -15.54
CA ASP A 330 6.96 12.66 -16.63
C ASP A 330 5.78 11.68 -16.43
N TYR A 331 5.77 10.86 -15.37
CA TYR A 331 4.78 9.79 -15.19
C TYR A 331 3.88 9.95 -13.95
N ALA A 332 4.11 10.96 -13.11
CA ALA A 332 3.30 11.23 -11.94
C ALA A 332 3.35 12.70 -11.50
N VAL A 333 2.47 13.08 -10.57
CA VAL A 333 2.41 14.43 -9.98
C VAL A 333 3.57 14.65 -9.01
N HIS A 334 4.79 14.65 -9.51
CA HIS A 334 6.00 14.97 -8.75
C HIS A 334 7.12 15.44 -9.70
N LEU A 335 8.13 16.12 -9.18
CA LEU A 335 9.40 16.40 -9.85
C LEU A 335 10.56 15.89 -8.98
N THR A 336 10.75 16.51 -7.82
CA THR A 336 11.75 16.02 -6.85
C THR A 336 11.25 14.76 -6.18
N ARG A 337 12.04 13.69 -6.33
CA ARG A 337 11.73 12.41 -5.71
C ARG A 337 12.98 11.68 -5.24
N ARG A 338 12.83 10.92 -4.18
CA ARG A 338 13.78 9.91 -3.74
C ARG A 338 13.72 8.70 -4.68
N ALA A 339 14.85 8.02 -4.89
CA ALA A 339 14.89 6.72 -5.59
C ALA A 339 14.30 5.60 -4.70
N ARG A 340 13.00 5.69 -4.44
CA ARG A 340 12.28 4.85 -3.46
C ARG A 340 12.04 3.42 -3.90
N GLY A 341 12.18 3.13 -5.19
CA GLY A 341 12.11 1.78 -5.74
C GLY A 341 13.43 1.00 -5.62
N LEU A 342 14.54 1.66 -5.33
CA LEU A 342 15.83 0.99 -5.25
C LEU A 342 15.94 -0.07 -4.13
N PRO A 343 15.44 0.14 -2.91
CA PRO A 343 15.41 -0.92 -1.89
C PRO A 343 14.63 -2.15 -2.35
N PHE A 344 13.52 -1.96 -3.05
CA PHE A 344 12.73 -3.04 -3.63
C PHE A 344 13.51 -3.77 -4.74
N TRP A 345 14.08 -3.03 -5.69
CA TRP A 345 14.94 -3.60 -6.73
C TRP A 345 16.09 -4.41 -6.14
N PHE A 346 16.78 -3.89 -5.12
CA PHE A 346 17.90 -4.58 -4.48
C PHE A 346 17.47 -5.89 -3.82
N SER A 347 16.32 -5.86 -3.16
CA SER A 347 15.75 -7.06 -2.56
C SER A 347 15.38 -8.11 -3.61
N LEU A 348 14.76 -7.70 -4.73
CA LEU A 348 14.50 -8.58 -5.88
C LEU A 348 15.80 -9.17 -6.45
N ALA A 349 16.83 -8.34 -6.63
CA ALA A 349 18.14 -8.77 -7.13
C ALA A 349 18.85 -9.73 -6.17
N THR A 350 18.63 -9.55 -4.86
CA THR A 350 19.25 -10.38 -3.81
C THR A 350 18.59 -11.75 -3.70
N TYR A 351 17.26 -11.79 -3.65
CA TYR A 351 16.53 -13.02 -3.34
C TYR A 351 15.91 -13.71 -4.57
N GLY A 352 15.74 -12.98 -5.67
CA GLY A 352 15.09 -13.44 -6.88
C GLY A 352 13.56 -13.43 -6.80
N THR A 353 12.94 -13.40 -7.95
CA THR A 353 11.47 -13.32 -8.08
C THR A 353 10.75 -14.59 -7.62
N ASP A 354 11.41 -15.75 -7.69
CA ASP A 354 10.86 -17.01 -7.18
C ASP A 354 10.63 -16.95 -5.67
N ARG A 355 11.56 -16.34 -4.92
CA ARG A 355 11.40 -16.16 -3.48
C ARG A 355 10.24 -15.23 -3.14
N TYR A 356 10.02 -14.20 -3.96
CA TYR A 356 8.86 -13.31 -3.80
C TYR A 356 7.54 -14.05 -4.05
N ARG A 357 7.47 -14.85 -5.12
CA ARG A 357 6.32 -15.74 -5.35
C ARG A 357 6.08 -16.66 -4.15
N ASP A 358 7.12 -17.36 -3.68
CA ASP A 358 7.00 -18.30 -2.57
C ASP A 358 6.56 -17.61 -1.27
N ALA A 359 7.02 -16.37 -1.01
CA ALA A 359 6.61 -15.60 0.14
C ALA A 359 5.13 -15.17 0.06
N VAL A 360 4.65 -14.74 -1.11
CA VAL A 360 3.23 -14.40 -1.32
C VAL A 360 2.35 -15.64 -1.19
N GLU A 361 2.75 -16.77 -1.79
CA GLU A 361 2.03 -18.06 -1.64
C GLU A 361 2.00 -18.53 -0.18
N THR A 362 3.07 -18.33 0.57
CA THR A 362 3.12 -18.64 2.01
C THR A 362 2.06 -17.84 2.78
N VAL A 363 1.94 -16.55 2.52
CA VAL A 363 0.94 -15.70 3.16
C VAL A 363 -0.49 -16.13 2.79
N LEU A 364 -0.74 -16.49 1.54
CA LEU A 364 -2.03 -17.05 1.12
C LEU A 364 -2.34 -18.38 1.81
N ALA A 365 -1.33 -19.24 1.97
CA ALA A 365 -1.47 -20.51 2.70
C ALA A 365 -1.76 -20.29 4.19
N ILE A 366 -1.08 -19.34 4.84
CA ILE A 366 -1.37 -18.92 6.22
C ILE A 366 -2.83 -18.46 6.34
N THR A 367 -3.28 -17.60 5.42
CA THR A 367 -4.64 -17.08 5.42
C THR A 367 -5.69 -18.19 5.34
N ARG A 368 -5.48 -19.16 4.43
CA ARG A 368 -6.39 -20.31 4.27
C ARG A 368 -6.39 -21.20 5.53
N ALA A 369 -5.20 -21.46 6.10
CA ALA A 369 -5.08 -22.25 7.32
C ALA A 369 -5.80 -21.58 8.52
N VAL A 370 -5.66 -20.27 8.66
CA VAL A 370 -6.39 -19.51 9.69
C VAL A 370 -7.90 -19.50 9.42
N ALA A 371 -8.32 -19.43 8.16
CA ALA A 371 -9.73 -19.56 7.79
C ALA A 371 -10.31 -20.93 8.18
N ASP A 372 -9.53 -22.01 7.99
CA ASP A 372 -9.92 -23.35 8.44
C ASP A 372 -10.01 -23.41 9.96
N GLU A 373 -9.08 -22.78 10.68
CA GLU A 373 -9.11 -22.71 12.15
C GLU A 373 -10.36 -21.97 12.67
N VAL A 374 -10.74 -20.84 12.05
CA VAL A 374 -11.99 -20.12 12.41
C VAL A 374 -13.20 -21.07 12.37
N ARG A 375 -13.28 -21.99 11.40
CA ARG A 375 -14.40 -22.94 11.25
C ARG A 375 -14.46 -24.00 12.35
N THR A 376 -13.38 -24.22 13.09
CA THR A 376 -13.37 -25.17 14.23
C THR A 376 -14.13 -24.63 15.45
N HIS A 377 -14.32 -23.31 15.52
CA HIS A 377 -14.97 -22.65 16.63
C HIS A 377 -16.47 -22.43 16.38
N PRO A 378 -17.36 -22.93 17.23
CA PRO A 378 -18.81 -22.89 16.94
C PRO A 378 -19.43 -21.48 16.95
N ASN A 379 -18.75 -20.50 17.55
CA ASN A 379 -19.20 -19.11 17.68
C ASN A 379 -18.40 -18.11 16.86
N LEU A 380 -17.44 -18.58 16.06
CA LEU A 380 -16.72 -17.76 15.07
C LEU A 380 -17.18 -18.13 13.67
N HIS A 381 -17.42 -17.14 12.84
CA HIS A 381 -17.90 -17.36 11.47
C HIS A 381 -17.09 -16.50 10.50
N LEU A 382 -16.63 -17.10 9.43
CA LEU A 382 -16.12 -16.34 8.30
C LEU A 382 -17.27 -15.60 7.64
N VAL A 383 -17.12 -14.31 7.41
CA VAL A 383 -18.09 -13.53 6.66
C VAL A 383 -18.16 -14.00 5.21
N MET A 384 -16.99 -14.34 4.64
CA MET A 384 -16.84 -14.90 3.30
C MET A 384 -15.52 -15.66 3.18
N GLU A 385 -15.40 -16.50 2.15
CA GLU A 385 -14.09 -17.06 1.76
C GLU A 385 -13.15 -15.95 1.30
N PRO A 386 -11.90 -15.93 1.80
CA PRO A 386 -10.95 -14.91 1.40
C PRO A 386 -10.51 -15.10 -0.06
N ASP A 387 -10.55 -14.03 -0.84
CA ASP A 387 -9.94 -14.02 -2.17
C ASP A 387 -8.40 -13.98 -2.05
N LEU A 388 -7.91 -13.12 -1.16
CA LEU A 388 -6.48 -12.90 -0.92
C LEU A 388 -6.10 -13.16 0.56
N SER A 389 -5.49 -12.19 1.22
CA SER A 389 -4.93 -12.37 2.57
C SER A 389 -5.64 -11.55 3.66
N VAL A 390 -6.90 -11.18 3.43
CA VAL A 390 -7.76 -10.55 4.44
C VAL A 390 -8.85 -11.52 4.86
N LEU A 391 -9.03 -11.68 6.17
CA LEU A 391 -10.15 -12.39 6.78
C LEU A 391 -11.08 -11.43 7.50
N LEU A 392 -12.38 -11.61 7.30
CA LEU A 392 -13.43 -10.99 8.10
C LEU A 392 -14.10 -12.05 8.95
N ILE A 393 -14.06 -11.87 10.27
CA ILE A 393 -14.52 -12.84 11.26
C ILE A 393 -15.64 -12.20 12.08
N GLU A 394 -16.80 -12.83 12.08
CA GLU A 394 -17.92 -12.50 12.95
C GLU A 394 -17.91 -13.41 14.18
N ARG A 395 -18.02 -12.84 15.36
CA ARG A 395 -18.23 -13.59 16.61
C ARG A 395 -19.68 -13.42 17.05
N SER A 396 -20.36 -14.55 17.25
CA SER A 396 -21.77 -14.56 17.67
C SER A 396 -21.99 -13.78 18.96
N GLY A 397 -22.96 -12.88 18.95
CA GLY A 397 -23.38 -12.12 20.12
C GLY A 397 -22.51 -10.92 20.48
N TRP A 398 -21.50 -10.56 19.65
CA TRP A 398 -20.68 -9.39 19.87
C TRP A 398 -21.16 -8.17 19.09
N GLU A 399 -21.08 -7.04 19.77
CA GLU A 399 -21.26 -5.72 19.18
C GLU A 399 -19.89 -5.03 18.96
N MET A 400 -19.88 -3.88 18.29
CA MET A 400 -18.61 -3.16 17.98
C MET A 400 -17.76 -2.90 19.23
N ALA A 401 -18.39 -2.53 20.35
CA ALA A 401 -17.67 -2.23 21.60
C ALA A 401 -16.91 -3.44 22.16
N ASP A 402 -17.45 -4.67 21.95
CA ASP A 402 -16.79 -5.89 22.41
C ASP A 402 -15.51 -6.17 21.61
N TYR A 403 -15.58 -6.00 20.29
CA TYR A 403 -14.42 -6.11 19.41
C TYR A 403 -13.37 -5.05 19.71
N GLU A 404 -13.77 -3.80 19.97
CA GLU A 404 -12.86 -2.70 20.31
C GLU A 404 -12.14 -2.97 21.63
N ALA A 405 -12.86 -3.41 22.67
CA ALA A 405 -12.30 -3.75 23.97
C ALA A 405 -11.33 -4.93 23.86
N TRP A 406 -11.71 -5.99 23.14
CA TRP A 406 -10.87 -7.16 22.91
C TRP A 406 -9.59 -6.80 22.13
N SER A 407 -9.71 -6.05 21.04
CA SER A 407 -8.56 -5.61 20.24
C SER A 407 -7.59 -4.73 21.03
N THR A 408 -8.13 -3.83 21.87
CA THR A 408 -7.32 -2.95 22.73
C THR A 408 -6.53 -3.77 23.74
N ARG A 409 -7.19 -4.69 24.47
CA ARG A 409 -6.53 -5.55 25.46
C ARG A 409 -5.40 -6.38 24.84
N ASN A 410 -5.64 -6.99 23.67
CA ASN A 410 -4.65 -7.81 23.00
C ASN A 410 -3.46 -6.99 22.47
N ALA A 411 -3.72 -5.78 21.94
CA ALA A 411 -2.65 -4.87 21.54
C ALA A 411 -1.81 -4.39 22.73
N GLU A 412 -2.42 -4.18 23.91
CA GLU A 412 -1.72 -3.82 25.14
C GLU A 412 -0.87 -4.95 25.69
N ALA A 413 -1.36 -6.18 25.59
CA ALA A 413 -0.61 -7.38 25.96
C ALA A 413 0.55 -7.68 24.98
N GLY A 414 0.51 -7.14 23.76
CA GLY A 414 1.47 -7.46 22.70
C GLY A 414 1.18 -8.79 22.00
N THR A 415 -0.02 -9.34 22.18
CA THR A 415 -0.42 -10.64 21.61
C THR A 415 -0.73 -10.51 20.13
N VAL A 416 -1.63 -9.60 19.78
CA VAL A 416 -2.01 -9.31 18.39
C VAL A 416 -2.46 -7.86 18.26
N VAL A 417 -2.15 -7.26 17.12
CA VAL A 417 -2.69 -5.95 16.74
C VAL A 417 -3.64 -6.14 15.58
N CYS A 418 -4.92 -5.89 15.79
CA CYS A 418 -5.97 -5.94 14.77
C CYS A 418 -6.99 -4.83 15.00
N VAL A 419 -7.82 -4.57 14.01
CA VAL A 419 -8.80 -3.47 14.08
C VAL A 419 -10.16 -4.00 13.65
N PRO A 420 -11.21 -3.84 14.49
CA PRO A 420 -12.57 -4.16 14.09
C PRO A 420 -13.03 -3.19 12.98
N THR A 421 -13.97 -3.66 12.18
CA THR A 421 -14.57 -2.89 11.10
C THR A 421 -16.05 -3.22 10.95
N ARG A 422 -16.68 -2.66 9.92
CA ARG A 422 -18.03 -3.04 9.53
C ARG A 422 -18.03 -3.64 8.12
N TRP A 423 -18.76 -4.70 7.97
CA TRP A 423 -19.07 -5.28 6.67
C TRP A 423 -20.58 -5.30 6.48
N GLN A 424 -21.06 -4.61 5.44
CA GLN A 424 -22.51 -4.46 5.19
C GLN A 424 -23.28 -4.01 6.46
N GLY A 425 -22.70 -3.08 7.20
CA GLY A 425 -23.30 -2.54 8.44
C GLY A 425 -23.07 -3.37 9.71
N ARG A 426 -22.66 -4.65 9.61
CA ARG A 426 -22.42 -5.54 10.75
C ARG A 426 -20.98 -5.38 11.28
N PRO A 427 -20.77 -5.36 12.61
CA PRO A 427 -19.44 -5.33 13.19
C PRO A 427 -18.73 -6.66 12.97
N VAL A 428 -17.46 -6.62 12.60
CA VAL A 428 -16.61 -7.79 12.35
C VAL A 428 -15.19 -7.49 12.78
N LEU A 429 -14.42 -8.52 13.13
CA LEU A 429 -12.98 -8.43 13.29
C LEU A 429 -12.30 -8.64 11.93
N ARG A 430 -11.24 -7.88 11.67
CA ARG A 430 -10.50 -7.94 10.42
C ARG A 430 -9.04 -8.30 10.69
N PHE A 431 -8.56 -9.37 10.05
CA PHE A 431 -7.16 -9.75 9.98
C PHE A 431 -6.62 -9.54 8.57
N CYS A 432 -5.44 -8.97 8.46
CA CYS A 432 -4.73 -8.81 7.19
C CYS A 432 -3.32 -9.41 7.33
N PHE A 433 -3.06 -10.45 6.59
CA PHE A 433 -1.76 -11.13 6.57
C PHE A 433 -0.92 -10.58 5.42
N VAL A 434 0.31 -10.16 5.71
CA VAL A 434 1.31 -9.79 4.69
C VAL A 434 2.69 -10.31 5.07
N ASN A 435 2.87 -10.80 6.31
CA ASN A 435 4.16 -11.27 6.81
C ASN A 435 4.24 -12.80 6.68
N PRO A 436 5.16 -13.35 5.87
CA PRO A 436 5.31 -14.80 5.73
C PRO A 436 5.86 -15.49 7.00
N ALA A 437 6.31 -14.72 8.01
CA ALA A 437 6.73 -15.25 9.30
C ALA A 437 5.59 -15.35 10.33
N THR A 438 4.35 -14.99 9.96
CA THR A 438 3.19 -15.16 10.83
C THR A 438 2.97 -16.65 11.12
N ASP A 439 2.95 -17.01 12.43
CA ASP A 439 2.74 -18.38 12.85
C ASP A 439 1.24 -18.69 13.03
N VAL A 440 0.76 -19.69 12.29
CA VAL A 440 -0.63 -20.14 12.36
C VAL A 440 -1.01 -20.60 13.76
N VAL A 441 -0.07 -21.20 14.52
CA VAL A 441 -0.32 -21.68 15.89
C VAL A 441 -0.53 -20.50 16.85
N GLU A 442 0.25 -19.42 16.67
CA GLU A 442 0.04 -18.20 17.47
C GLU A 442 -1.32 -17.57 17.14
N VAL A 443 -1.69 -17.51 15.85
CA VAL A 443 -3.00 -16.99 15.44
C VAL A 443 -4.15 -17.88 15.94
N ALA A 444 -3.98 -19.21 15.95
CA ALA A 444 -4.97 -20.13 16.52
C ALA A 444 -5.22 -19.85 18.01
N SER A 445 -4.16 -19.60 18.78
CA SER A 445 -4.31 -19.20 20.20
C SER A 445 -5.05 -17.88 20.36
N VAL A 446 -4.91 -16.94 19.42
CA VAL A 446 -5.67 -15.69 19.38
C VAL A 446 -7.15 -15.95 19.09
N LEU A 447 -7.45 -16.89 18.17
CA LEU A 447 -8.82 -17.31 17.87
C LEU A 447 -9.46 -18.05 19.04
N ASP A 448 -8.72 -18.87 19.80
CA ASP A 448 -9.18 -19.48 21.04
C ASP A 448 -9.62 -18.40 22.06
N ASP A 449 -8.80 -17.38 22.30
CA ASP A 449 -9.15 -16.25 23.17
C ASP A 449 -10.36 -15.46 22.64
N LEU A 450 -10.44 -15.23 21.34
CA LEU A 450 -11.58 -14.59 20.70
C LEU A 450 -12.87 -15.43 20.87
N ALA A 451 -12.76 -16.75 20.72
CA ALA A 451 -13.90 -17.66 20.83
C ALA A 451 -14.41 -17.79 22.28
N VAL A 452 -13.53 -17.93 23.25
CA VAL A 452 -13.90 -17.99 24.66
C VAL A 452 -14.54 -16.68 25.09
N GLY A 453 -14.05 -15.54 24.57
CA GLY A 453 -14.42 -14.21 25.02
C GLY A 453 -14.26 -14.15 26.53
N SER A 454 -13.17 -13.63 27.05
CA SER A 454 -13.14 -13.40 28.48
C SER A 454 -14.47 -12.75 28.86
N GLU A 455 -15.22 -13.39 29.75
CA GLU A 455 -16.34 -12.75 30.40
C GLU A 455 -15.82 -11.38 30.82
N LEU A 456 -16.30 -10.33 30.16
CA LEU A 456 -16.10 -8.98 30.65
C LEU A 456 -16.70 -9.05 32.04
N GLU A 457 -15.84 -9.29 33.05
CA GLU A 457 -16.25 -9.11 34.44
C GLU A 457 -16.89 -7.72 34.43
N SER A 458 -18.20 -7.76 34.52
CA SER A 458 -18.98 -6.60 34.81
C SER A 458 -18.39 -6.02 36.10
N PHE A 459 -17.46 -5.08 35.99
CA PHE A 459 -17.15 -4.18 37.08
C PHE A 459 -18.45 -3.43 37.36
N GLY A 460 -19.28 -4.18 38.09
CA GLY A 460 -20.53 -3.73 38.60
C GLY A 460 -20.30 -2.46 39.40
N SER A 461 -21.12 -1.50 39.04
CA SER A 461 -21.55 -0.45 39.89
C SER A 461 -21.55 -0.89 41.37
N LYS A 462 -20.65 -0.36 42.14
CA LYS A 462 -20.87 -0.08 43.57
C LYS A 462 -20.46 1.34 43.88
#